data_55866a3b7191c02859bd71442d0fb1c0
#
_entry.id   55866a3b7191c02859bd71442d0fb1c0
#
_cell.length_a   1.000
_cell.length_b   1.000
_cell.length_c   1.000
_cell.angle_alpha   90.00
_cell.angle_beta   90.00
_cell.angle_gamma   90.00
#
_symmetry.space_group_name_H-M   'P 1'
#
loop_
_entity.id
_entity.type
_entity.pdbx_description
1 polymer ?
#
loop_
_entity_poly.entity_id
_entity_poly.type
_entity_poly.pdbx_seq_one_letter_code
_entity_poly.pdbx_strand_id
1 'polypeptide(L)'
;MGQITIRLPFPVSINEMYVNRAGPGRSRYPSPVFKAWTTEAGLLLNTQRPPRIGYRVTIHIDLDDRRQGDADSRIKCVLDILVKHGILVDDRKKFVKRTSIGWEPVEGCVVRIERATDE
;
A
#
# COMPACT_ATOMS: atom_id res chain seq x y z
N MET A 1 -7.09 15.00 -16.44
CA MET A 1 -6.88 14.52 -15.09
C MET A 1 -5.62 13.70 -15.04
N GLY A 2 -4.71 14.11 -14.23
CA GLY A 2 -3.43 13.46 -14.15
C GLY A 2 -3.44 12.23 -13.28
N GLN A 3 -2.36 11.51 -13.39
CA GLN A 3 -2.05 10.38 -12.53
C GLN A 3 -1.43 10.92 -11.24
N ILE A 4 -1.79 10.31 -10.11
CA ILE A 4 -1.19 10.62 -8.82
C ILE A 4 -0.08 9.62 -8.58
N THR A 5 1.12 10.11 -8.29
CA THR A 5 2.29 9.27 -8.03
C THR A 5 2.73 9.46 -6.59
N ILE A 6 2.88 8.36 -5.86
CA ILE A 6 3.24 8.35 -4.45
C ILE A 6 4.43 7.43 -4.26
N ARG A 7 5.41 7.87 -3.46
CA ARG A 7 6.55 7.02 -3.10
C ARG A 7 6.39 6.51 -1.68
N LEU A 8 6.68 5.23 -1.51
CA LEU A 8 6.62 4.54 -0.23
C LEU A 8 7.89 3.72 -0.03
N PRO A 9 8.22 3.34 1.21
CA PRO A 9 9.28 2.35 1.41
C PRO A 9 8.83 0.99 0.86
N PHE A 10 9.77 0.11 0.63
CA PHE A 10 9.48 -1.22 0.11
C PHE A 10 8.48 -1.93 1.04
N PRO A 11 7.32 -2.39 0.54
CA PRO A 11 6.24 -2.86 1.42
C PRO A 11 6.56 -4.20 2.07
N VAL A 12 5.98 -4.42 3.23
CA VAL A 12 6.08 -5.66 3.99
C VAL A 12 5.12 -6.70 3.41
N SER A 13 5.54 -7.96 3.37
CA SER A 13 4.68 -9.06 2.97
C SER A 13 3.54 -9.25 3.97
N ILE A 14 2.36 -9.66 3.47
CA ILE A 14 1.20 -9.92 4.33
C ILE A 14 1.54 -10.93 5.42
N ASN A 15 2.44 -11.87 5.13
CA ASN A 15 2.85 -12.89 6.10
C ASN A 15 3.68 -12.32 7.24
N GLU A 16 4.24 -11.12 7.08
CA GLU A 16 5.10 -10.48 8.06
C GLU A 16 4.44 -9.29 8.75
N MET A 17 3.19 -8.97 8.39
CA MET A 17 2.53 -7.78 8.94
C MET A 17 2.11 -7.93 10.39
N TYR A 18 1.71 -9.13 10.79
CA TYR A 18 1.14 -9.36 12.12
C TYR A 18 1.78 -10.56 12.79
N VAL A 19 1.76 -10.51 14.13
CA VAL A 19 2.21 -11.61 14.98
C VAL A 19 1.00 -12.09 15.77
N ASN A 20 0.84 -13.40 15.88
CA ASN A 20 -0.23 -14.00 16.68
C ASN A 20 0.21 -14.09 18.12
N ARG A 21 -0.67 -13.71 19.05
CA ARG A 21 -0.42 -13.92 20.47
C ARG A 21 -0.67 -15.39 20.81
N ALA A 22 0.08 -15.91 21.78
CA ALA A 22 -0.13 -17.27 22.28
C ALA A 22 -1.26 -17.26 23.31
N GLY A 23 -1.93 -18.42 23.43
CA GLY A 23 -2.92 -18.68 24.48
C GLY A 23 -4.36 -18.50 24.03
N PRO A 24 -5.31 -18.81 24.92
CA PRO A 24 -6.75 -18.67 24.64
C PRO A 24 -7.10 -17.21 24.39
N GLY A 25 -8.08 -16.98 23.51
CA GLY A 25 -8.49 -15.62 23.18
C GLY A 25 -7.40 -14.85 22.45
N ARG A 26 -6.58 -15.53 21.70
CA ARG A 26 -5.46 -14.92 20.99
C ARG A 26 -5.91 -13.80 20.06
N SER A 27 -5.15 -12.70 20.04
CA SER A 27 -5.32 -11.64 19.10
C SER A 27 -4.05 -11.48 18.29
N ARG A 28 -4.15 -10.80 17.16
CA ARG A 28 -3.00 -10.44 16.35
C ARG A 28 -2.56 -9.04 16.73
N TYR A 29 -1.28 -8.78 16.57
CA TYR A 29 -0.75 -7.43 16.75
C TYR A 29 0.29 -7.16 15.67
N PRO A 30 0.50 -5.88 15.30
CA PRO A 30 1.46 -5.54 14.25
C PRO A 30 2.86 -5.98 14.63
N SER A 31 3.58 -6.57 13.69
CA SER A 31 4.97 -6.97 13.89
C SER A 31 5.84 -5.71 14.01
N PRO A 32 7.03 -5.85 14.64
CA PRO A 32 7.97 -4.71 14.68
C PRO A 32 8.34 -4.19 13.30
N VAL A 33 8.52 -5.08 12.31
CA VAL A 33 8.88 -4.65 10.95
C VAL A 33 7.72 -3.89 10.30
N PHE A 34 6.48 -4.30 10.55
CA PHE A 34 5.33 -3.59 10.02
C PHE A 34 5.14 -2.23 10.70
N LYS A 35 5.35 -2.15 12.01
CA LYS A 35 5.29 -0.87 12.73
C LYS A 35 6.33 0.11 12.19
N ALA A 36 7.55 -0.35 11.98
CA ALA A 36 8.62 0.49 11.44
C ALA A 36 8.28 0.97 10.04
N TRP A 37 7.75 0.08 9.20
CA TRP A 37 7.33 0.43 7.86
C TRP A 37 6.21 1.48 7.87
N THR A 38 5.22 1.28 8.73
CA THR A 38 4.08 2.21 8.85
C THR A 38 4.56 3.60 9.24
N THR A 39 5.51 3.69 10.16
CA THR A 39 6.07 4.97 10.59
C THR A 39 6.80 5.66 9.43
N GLU A 40 7.66 4.93 8.75
CA GLU A 40 8.42 5.48 7.62
C GLU A 40 7.50 5.90 6.47
N ALA A 41 6.52 5.06 6.14
CA ALA A 41 5.55 5.37 5.09
C ALA A 41 4.74 6.62 5.45
N GLY A 42 4.34 6.74 6.72
CA GLY A 42 3.61 7.91 7.19
C GLY A 42 4.40 9.20 7.03
N LEU A 43 5.70 9.16 7.34
CA LEU A 43 6.57 10.33 7.17
C LEU A 43 6.66 10.73 5.69
N LEU A 44 6.82 9.76 4.80
CA LEU A 44 6.87 10.03 3.36
C LEU A 44 5.55 10.61 2.85
N LEU A 45 4.43 10.09 3.31
CA LEU A 45 3.12 10.60 2.92
C LEU A 45 2.90 12.02 3.44
N ASN A 46 3.33 12.31 4.67
CA ASN A 46 3.22 13.66 5.21
C ASN A 46 4.04 14.66 4.42
N THR A 47 5.16 14.25 3.86
CA THR A 47 6.02 15.10 3.04
C THR A 47 5.41 15.31 1.65
N GLN A 48 4.91 14.25 1.03
CA GLN A 48 4.37 14.29 -0.33
C GLN A 48 2.99 14.92 -0.41
N ARG A 49 2.18 14.77 0.66
CA ARG A 49 0.83 15.35 0.76
C ARG A 49 -0.06 15.01 -0.43
N PRO A 50 -0.24 13.72 -0.74
CA PRO A 50 -1.14 13.36 -1.84
C PRO A 50 -2.58 13.77 -1.51
N PRO A 51 -3.40 14.06 -2.53
CA PRO A 51 -4.77 14.49 -2.29
C PRO A 51 -5.65 13.32 -1.84
N ARG A 52 -6.76 13.64 -1.21
CA ARG A 52 -7.82 12.68 -0.96
C ARG A 52 -8.52 12.36 -2.27
N ILE A 53 -8.82 11.09 -2.48
CA ILE A 53 -9.43 10.62 -3.71
C ILE A 53 -10.84 10.10 -3.38
N GLY A 54 -11.86 10.75 -3.95
CA GLY A 54 -13.25 10.38 -3.72
C GLY A 54 -13.91 9.63 -4.86
N TYR A 55 -13.16 9.35 -5.92
CA TYR A 55 -13.66 8.62 -7.08
C TYR A 55 -13.02 7.23 -7.16
N ARG A 56 -13.61 6.37 -7.99
CA ARG A 56 -13.09 5.02 -8.18
C ARG A 56 -11.79 5.06 -8.96
N VAL A 57 -10.81 4.24 -8.56
CA VAL A 57 -9.46 4.32 -9.10
C VAL A 57 -8.94 2.98 -9.61
N THR A 58 -7.93 3.05 -10.44
CA THR A 58 -7.04 1.94 -10.79
C THR A 58 -5.68 2.25 -10.18
N ILE A 59 -5.11 1.28 -9.49
CA ILE A 59 -3.86 1.44 -8.77
C ILE A 59 -2.79 0.55 -9.39
N HIS A 60 -1.61 1.12 -9.65
CA HIS A 60 -0.45 0.38 -10.13
C HIS A 60 0.65 0.51 -9.10
N ILE A 61 1.13 -0.62 -8.61
CA ILE A 61 2.20 -0.66 -7.60
C ILE A 61 3.46 -1.16 -8.27
N ASP A 62 4.50 -0.33 -8.28
CA ASP A 62 5.79 -0.67 -8.85
C ASP A 62 6.77 -0.93 -7.71
N LEU A 63 7.31 -2.13 -7.65
CA LEU A 63 8.25 -2.55 -6.61
C LEU A 63 9.67 -2.49 -7.12
N ASP A 64 10.58 -2.11 -6.24
CA ASP A 64 12.03 -2.04 -6.49
C ASP A 64 12.56 -3.40 -6.96
N ASP A 65 12.97 -3.50 -8.21
CA ASP A 65 13.38 -4.77 -8.81
C ASP A 65 14.74 -5.28 -8.31
N ARG A 66 15.43 -4.51 -7.46
CA ARG A 66 16.65 -4.99 -6.78
C ARG A 66 16.31 -5.80 -5.53
N ARG A 67 15.05 -5.81 -5.11
CA ARG A 67 14.60 -6.55 -3.93
C ARG A 67 14.06 -7.90 -4.36
N GLN A 68 13.83 -8.77 -3.38
CA GLN A 68 13.36 -10.13 -3.62
C GLN A 68 12.06 -10.39 -2.88
N GLY A 69 11.39 -11.46 -3.24
CA GLY A 69 10.15 -11.89 -2.61
C GLY A 69 8.99 -11.91 -3.59
N ASP A 70 7.80 -12.13 -3.06
CA ASP A 70 6.58 -12.18 -3.84
C ASP A 70 5.96 -10.80 -3.97
N ALA A 71 5.53 -10.44 -5.17
CA ALA A 71 4.89 -9.15 -5.38
C ALA A 71 3.49 -9.10 -4.78
N ASP A 72 2.67 -10.12 -5.07
CA ASP A 72 1.26 -10.12 -4.69
C ASP A 72 1.04 -10.06 -3.17
N SER A 73 1.95 -10.60 -2.38
CA SER A 73 1.82 -10.60 -0.92
C SER A 73 2.02 -9.21 -0.31
N ARG A 74 2.39 -8.20 -1.11
CA ARG A 74 2.70 -6.85 -0.64
C ARG A 74 1.63 -5.83 -0.95
N ILE A 75 0.55 -6.24 -1.62
CA ILE A 75 -0.55 -5.34 -1.97
C ILE A 75 -1.27 -4.82 -0.73
N LYS A 76 -1.54 -5.70 0.22
CA LYS A 76 -2.30 -5.38 1.43
C LYS A 76 -1.66 -4.23 2.21
N CYS A 77 -0.36 -4.29 2.39
CA CYS A 77 0.41 -3.29 3.11
C CYS A 77 0.23 -1.90 2.48
N VAL A 78 0.31 -1.84 1.15
CA VAL A 78 0.18 -0.58 0.40
C VAL A 78 -1.25 -0.04 0.51
N LEU A 79 -2.25 -0.86 0.25
CA LEU A 79 -3.64 -0.40 0.29
C LEU A 79 -4.03 0.07 1.70
N ASP A 80 -3.59 -0.65 2.74
CA ASP A 80 -3.90 -0.29 4.12
C ASP A 80 -3.35 1.09 4.49
N ILE A 81 -2.13 1.42 4.09
CA ILE A 81 -1.57 2.72 4.42
C ILE A 81 -2.28 3.85 3.68
N LEU A 82 -2.69 3.62 2.44
CA LEU A 82 -3.42 4.64 1.68
C LEU A 82 -4.79 4.92 2.31
N VAL A 83 -5.48 3.90 2.79
CA VAL A 83 -6.75 4.07 3.49
C VAL A 83 -6.53 4.75 4.84
N LYS A 84 -5.53 4.30 5.59
CA LYS A 84 -5.23 4.86 6.92
C LYS A 84 -4.95 6.35 6.88
N HIS A 85 -4.26 6.81 5.85
CA HIS A 85 -3.93 8.23 5.69
C HIS A 85 -4.99 9.02 4.94
N GLY A 86 -6.13 8.41 4.64
CA GLY A 86 -7.25 9.11 4.02
C GLY A 86 -7.08 9.46 2.57
N ILE A 87 -6.09 8.85 1.89
CA ILE A 87 -5.89 9.05 0.46
C ILE A 87 -6.97 8.31 -0.32
N LEU A 88 -7.26 7.06 0.07
CA LEU A 88 -8.40 6.29 -0.42
C LEU A 88 -9.47 6.26 0.66
N VAL A 89 -10.73 6.26 0.25
CA VAL A 89 -11.85 6.10 1.18
C VAL A 89 -11.84 4.67 1.75
N ASP A 90 -11.64 3.68 0.88
CA ASP A 90 -11.69 2.27 1.24
C ASP A 90 -11.03 1.49 0.10
N ASP A 91 -10.71 0.23 0.33
CA ASP A 91 -10.12 -0.65 -0.69
C ASP A 91 -11.16 -1.55 -1.38
N ARG A 92 -12.47 -1.37 -1.06
CA ARG A 92 -13.53 -2.17 -1.67
C ARG A 92 -13.72 -1.79 -3.14
N LYS A 93 -14.38 -2.67 -3.91
CA LYS A 93 -14.55 -2.49 -5.36
C LYS A 93 -15.27 -1.21 -5.74
N LYS A 94 -16.02 -0.62 -4.82
CA LYS A 94 -16.67 0.67 -5.06
C LYS A 94 -15.63 1.78 -5.29
N PHE A 95 -14.48 1.67 -4.66
CA PHE A 95 -13.43 2.68 -4.71
C PHE A 95 -12.19 2.22 -5.47
N VAL A 96 -11.93 0.93 -5.54
CA VAL A 96 -10.76 0.38 -6.25
C VAL A 96 -11.24 -0.63 -7.27
N LYS A 97 -11.11 -0.27 -8.54
CA LYS A 97 -11.53 -1.14 -9.64
C LYS A 97 -10.49 -2.23 -9.90
N ARG A 98 -9.22 -1.88 -9.85
CA ARG A 98 -8.14 -2.79 -10.20
C ARG A 98 -6.86 -2.37 -9.50
N THR A 99 -6.13 -3.34 -9.01
CA THR A 99 -4.79 -3.13 -8.48
C THR A 99 -3.85 -4.06 -9.22
N SER A 100 -2.79 -3.51 -9.81
CA SER A 100 -1.72 -4.29 -10.42
C SER A 100 -0.44 -4.06 -9.63
N ILE A 101 0.44 -5.05 -9.63
CA ILE A 101 1.70 -4.96 -8.92
C ILE A 101 2.78 -5.69 -9.73
N GLY A 102 3.96 -5.12 -9.79
CA GLY A 102 5.06 -5.72 -10.52
C GLY A 102 6.39 -5.12 -10.13
N TRP A 103 7.46 -5.65 -10.70
CA TRP A 103 8.83 -5.26 -10.42
C TRP A 103 9.29 -4.27 -11.47
N GLU A 104 9.85 -3.13 -11.03
CA GLU A 104 10.28 -2.06 -11.92
C GLU A 104 11.56 -1.43 -11.41
N PRO A 105 12.31 -0.71 -12.24
CA PRO A 105 13.54 -0.05 -11.80
C PRO A 105 13.23 1.24 -11.02
N VAL A 106 12.59 1.09 -9.88
CA VAL A 106 12.26 2.18 -8.97
C VAL A 106 12.92 1.94 -7.63
N GLU A 107 13.03 2.97 -6.80
CA GLU A 107 13.54 2.84 -5.45
C GLU A 107 12.39 2.60 -4.50
N GLY A 108 12.50 1.54 -3.69
CA GLY A 108 11.45 1.19 -2.72
C GLY A 108 10.16 0.78 -3.39
N CYS A 109 9.19 1.66 -3.39
CA CYS A 109 7.88 1.40 -3.96
C CYS A 109 7.31 2.69 -4.55
N VAL A 110 6.75 2.60 -5.74
CA VAL A 110 6.05 3.72 -6.37
C VAL A 110 4.62 3.29 -6.66
N VAL A 111 3.67 4.08 -6.19
CA VAL A 111 2.24 3.83 -6.39
C VAL A 111 1.70 4.87 -7.36
N ARG A 112 1.11 4.42 -8.44
CA ARG A 112 0.49 5.29 -9.44
C ARG A 112 -1.01 5.06 -9.39
N ILE A 113 -1.77 6.13 -9.19
CA ILE A 113 -3.22 6.06 -9.04
C ILE A 113 -3.87 6.92 -10.11
N GLU A 114 -4.82 6.34 -10.83
CA GLU A 114 -5.55 7.05 -11.85
C GLU A 114 -7.04 6.77 -11.72
N ARG A 115 -7.87 7.66 -12.25
CA ARG A 115 -9.31 7.46 -12.25
C ARG A 115 -9.64 6.21 -13.06
N ALA A 116 -10.48 5.35 -12.52
CA ALA A 116 -10.93 4.14 -13.21
C ALA A 116 -11.83 4.54 -14.39
N THR A 117 -11.71 3.76 -15.47
CA THR A 117 -12.62 3.90 -16.61
C THR A 117 -13.81 2.97 -16.42
N ASP A 118 -14.94 3.32 -17.02
CA ASP A 118 -16.17 2.54 -16.89
C ASP A 118 -16.32 1.48 -17.97
N GLU A 119 -15.27 1.22 -18.70
CA GLU A 119 -15.29 0.22 -19.76
C GLU A 119 -15.01 -1.19 -19.27
#